data_acb86f1f8da0323302b6215175314872
#
_entry.id   acb86f1f8da0323302b6215175314872
#
_cell.length_a   1.000
_cell.length_b   1.000
_cell.length_c   1.000
_cell.angle_alpha   90.00
_cell.angle_beta   90.00
_cell.angle_gamma   90.00
#
_symmetry.space_group_name_H-M   'P 1'
#
loop_
_entity.id
_entity.type
_entity.pdbx_description
1 polymer ?
#
loop_
_entity_poly.entity_id
_entity_poly.type
_entity_poly.pdbx_seq_one_letter_code
_entity_poly.pdbx_strand_id
1 'polypeptide(L)'
;MAGLVGQSSVREARRSASRPTAGARDQLFVISCYTRFDNLAHGPRGKEAKRSLYTYKLDRSNGQMTLLSVTDDAVMNPAFSRVHPQKNLMYTCTESVAENGEIATWAVCPETGRLTQKSVANAGGTSTCYLTLDRECRNMLAVNYWDATIGVFGLDPASGEVTGLRSMYDPKEGRPMRARADKHVNHSENDSSAQKERQNDPHSHAVILDPFEGQIAFVPDLGMDCIRQFRYDSAAGTLSPAGTVKSGPDGRTALGPRYIEFHPTLPFCYVVNELSSEVSVFEFSHAAAQDVMAGAAKPTLRLVQTVRTIPEAWPGDMNTCGRICVHTSGNFVLVSNRGHNSITCFQIEADGPHKGLLSLACTRHTRGATPRHFQFDASGQWLVTANQDSDRIGVFRFNLATGKLDWTGHEYDVPSPNFVCAVKPRAVSPGADAPQARL
;
A
#
# COMPACT_ATOMS: atom_id res chain seq x y z
N MET A 1 -9.05 -50.31 -59.29
CA MET A 1 -10.13 -49.57 -58.59
C MET A 1 -9.49 -48.93 -57.37
N ALA A 2 -8.98 -47.83 -57.40
CA ALA A 2 -9.38 -46.45 -57.16
C ALA A 2 -9.98 -46.32 -55.75
N GLY A 3 -9.24 -45.77 -54.81
CA GLY A 3 -9.68 -45.38 -53.47
C GLY A 3 -8.84 -44.17 -53.03
N LEU A 4 -9.44 -43.00 -53.00
CA LEU A 4 -8.88 -41.69 -52.78
C LEU A 4 -8.27 -41.48 -51.39
N VAL A 5 -7.09 -40.89 -51.40
CA VAL A 5 -6.36 -40.36 -50.21
C VAL A 5 -6.98 -38.98 -49.93
N GLY A 6 -7.58 -38.80 -48.75
CA GLY A 6 -8.01 -37.55 -48.21
C GLY A 6 -6.87 -36.83 -47.49
N GLN A 7 -6.40 -35.71 -48.03
CA GLN A 7 -5.49 -34.79 -47.34
C GLN A 7 -6.27 -33.95 -46.34
N SER A 8 -5.97 -34.07 -45.06
CA SER A 8 -6.40 -33.15 -44.02
C SER A 8 -5.40 -32.00 -43.94
N SER A 9 -5.82 -30.81 -44.37
CA SER A 9 -5.08 -29.57 -44.20
C SER A 9 -5.12 -29.12 -42.74
N VAL A 10 -3.98 -29.16 -42.10
CA VAL A 10 -3.76 -28.52 -40.80
C VAL A 10 -3.71 -27.01 -41.05
N ARG A 11 -4.77 -26.30 -40.69
CA ARG A 11 -4.76 -24.83 -40.59
C ARG A 11 -3.99 -24.44 -39.33
N GLU A 12 -2.77 -23.95 -39.51
CA GLU A 12 -2.05 -23.19 -38.49
C GLU A 12 -2.83 -21.92 -38.15
N ALA A 13 -3.45 -21.89 -37.01
CA ALA A 13 -3.97 -20.68 -36.42
C ALA A 13 -2.79 -19.80 -35.94
N ARG A 14 -2.33 -18.91 -36.82
CA ARG A 14 -1.45 -17.80 -36.42
C ARG A 14 -2.19 -16.96 -35.39
N ARG A 15 -1.86 -17.12 -34.13
CA ARG A 15 -2.22 -16.16 -33.06
C ARG A 15 -1.55 -14.84 -33.42
N SER A 16 -2.32 -13.90 -33.90
CA SER A 16 -1.91 -12.51 -34.06
C SER A 16 -1.63 -11.96 -32.64
N ALA A 17 -0.37 -11.79 -32.32
CA ALA A 17 0.03 -10.93 -31.22
C ALA A 17 -0.52 -9.53 -31.56
N SER A 18 -1.53 -9.08 -30.84
CA SER A 18 -2.04 -7.73 -30.94
C SER A 18 -0.88 -6.75 -30.68
N ARG A 19 -0.49 -6.00 -31.72
CA ARG A 19 0.43 -4.85 -31.55
C ARG A 19 -0.17 -3.94 -30.46
N PRO A 20 0.64 -3.43 -29.50
CA PRO A 20 0.17 -2.44 -28.55
C PRO A 20 -0.32 -1.24 -29.34
N THR A 21 -1.56 -0.84 -29.09
CA THR A 21 -2.15 0.37 -29.67
C THR A 21 -1.31 1.58 -29.28
N ALA A 22 -0.87 2.34 -30.27
CA ALA A 22 -0.18 3.61 -30.09
C ALA A 22 -1.04 4.52 -29.19
N GLY A 23 -0.55 4.85 -27.96
CA GLY A 23 -1.24 5.73 -27.04
C GLY A 23 -1.09 5.44 -25.54
N ALA A 24 -0.39 4.39 -25.11
CA ALA A 24 -0.12 4.18 -23.69
C ALA A 24 0.90 5.23 -23.22
N ARG A 25 0.41 6.28 -22.52
CA ARG A 25 1.26 7.30 -21.92
C ARG A 25 2.21 6.65 -20.92
N ASP A 26 3.46 7.14 -20.88
CA ASP A 26 4.45 6.77 -19.89
C ASP A 26 3.86 6.87 -18.46
N GLN A 27 4.32 6.01 -17.55
CA GLN A 27 3.90 6.02 -16.16
C GLN A 27 4.89 6.81 -15.32
N LEU A 28 4.39 7.72 -14.48
CA LEU A 28 5.23 8.35 -13.45
C LEU A 28 5.20 7.52 -12.16
N PHE A 29 6.36 7.43 -11.52
CA PHE A 29 6.53 6.89 -10.18
C PHE A 29 7.25 7.91 -9.31
N VAL A 30 6.69 8.18 -8.13
CA VAL A 30 7.38 8.94 -7.08
C VAL A 30 7.88 7.94 -6.05
N ILE A 31 9.19 7.99 -5.80
CA ILE A 31 9.88 7.15 -4.83
C ILE A 31 10.13 8.01 -3.59
N SER A 32 9.61 7.58 -2.44
CA SER A 32 9.90 8.18 -1.15
C SER A 32 11.12 7.53 -0.52
N CYS A 33 11.92 8.32 0.20
CA CYS A 33 13.18 7.91 0.80
C CYS A 33 13.28 8.42 2.23
N TYR A 34 13.84 7.63 3.13
CA TYR A 34 14.13 8.07 4.49
C TYR A 34 15.34 8.99 4.52
N THR A 35 15.19 10.13 5.20
CA THR A 35 16.20 11.20 5.27
C THR A 35 16.86 11.32 6.63
N ARG A 36 16.26 10.71 7.67
CA ARG A 36 16.73 10.81 9.05
C ARG A 36 16.36 9.54 9.83
N PHE A 37 17.32 8.68 10.10
CA PHE A 37 17.05 7.36 10.70
C PHE A 37 16.80 7.42 12.20
N ASP A 38 17.40 8.40 12.89
CA ASP A 38 17.24 8.60 14.33
C ASP A 38 15.82 8.96 14.78
N ASN A 39 14.97 9.39 13.84
CA ASN A 39 13.57 9.71 14.07
C ASN A 39 12.60 8.56 13.69
N LEU A 40 13.10 7.40 13.31
CA LEU A 40 12.27 6.26 12.90
C LEU A 40 12.09 5.25 14.03
N ALA A 41 10.94 4.57 14.04
CA ALA A 41 10.67 3.46 14.96
C ALA A 41 11.47 2.19 14.64
N HIS A 42 12.09 2.12 13.47
CA HIS A 42 12.91 1.01 12.98
C HIS A 42 14.27 1.53 12.49
N GLY A 43 15.25 0.65 12.39
CA GLY A 43 16.62 1.01 11.98
C GLY A 43 16.92 0.58 10.54
N PRO A 44 16.68 1.42 9.52
CA PRO A 44 17.13 1.12 8.16
C PRO A 44 18.66 0.94 8.12
N ARG A 45 19.12 0.01 7.25
CA ARG A 45 20.55 -0.29 7.08
C ARG A 45 21.14 0.29 5.79
N GLY A 46 20.31 0.93 4.97
CA GLY A 46 20.74 1.68 3.80
C GLY A 46 21.38 3.04 4.16
N LYS A 47 21.43 3.94 3.21
CA LYS A 47 21.98 5.30 3.38
C LYS A 47 20.84 6.29 3.59
N GLU A 48 21.01 7.21 4.53
CA GLU A 48 20.11 8.37 4.64
C GLU A 48 20.11 9.16 3.34
N ALA A 49 18.91 9.44 2.85
CA ALA A 49 18.72 10.21 1.63
C ALA A 49 18.94 11.72 1.89
N LYS A 50 19.67 12.39 1.03
CA LYS A 50 19.78 13.86 1.06
C LYS A 50 18.50 14.55 0.58
N ARG A 51 17.69 13.86 -0.21
CA ARG A 51 16.39 14.30 -0.75
C ARG A 51 15.37 13.21 -0.50
N SER A 52 14.14 13.58 -0.25
CA SER A 52 13.12 12.63 0.20
C SER A 52 12.21 12.11 -0.91
N LEU A 53 12.09 12.81 -2.05
CA LEU A 53 11.18 12.44 -3.14
C LEU A 53 11.89 12.49 -4.50
N TYR A 54 11.86 11.37 -5.23
CA TYR A 54 12.43 11.20 -6.57
C TYR A 54 11.33 10.81 -7.54
N THR A 55 11.18 11.53 -8.65
CA THR A 55 10.19 11.20 -9.68
C THR A 55 10.85 10.56 -10.88
N TYR A 56 10.42 9.35 -11.21
CA TYR A 56 10.86 8.58 -12.35
C TYR A 56 9.73 8.43 -13.37
N LYS A 57 10.11 8.36 -14.63
CA LYS A 57 9.25 7.97 -15.75
C LYS A 57 9.58 6.55 -16.17
N LEU A 58 8.57 5.67 -16.22
CA LEU A 58 8.68 4.31 -16.74
C LEU A 58 8.27 4.29 -18.21
N ASP A 59 9.14 3.80 -19.08
CA ASP A 59 8.82 3.43 -20.45
C ASP A 59 8.14 2.04 -20.47
N ARG A 60 6.84 2.02 -20.73
CA ARG A 60 6.06 0.78 -20.76
C ARG A 60 6.40 -0.18 -21.89
N SER A 61 7.18 0.25 -22.88
CA SER A 61 7.59 -0.62 -23.98
C SER A 61 8.68 -1.61 -23.57
N ASN A 62 9.55 -1.20 -22.62
CA ASN A 62 10.74 -1.96 -22.24
C ASN A 62 11.00 -2.07 -20.73
N GLY A 63 10.28 -1.29 -19.91
CA GLY A 63 10.44 -1.27 -18.45
C GLY A 63 11.59 -0.42 -17.95
N GLN A 64 12.25 0.37 -18.80
CA GLN A 64 13.29 1.30 -18.36
C GLN A 64 12.68 2.48 -17.61
N MET A 65 13.39 2.97 -16.60
CA MET A 65 13.01 4.17 -15.86
C MET A 65 14.04 5.28 -16.08
N THR A 66 13.53 6.50 -16.20
CA THR A 66 14.35 7.71 -16.32
C THR A 66 14.03 8.65 -15.16
N LEU A 67 15.04 9.10 -14.42
CA LEU A 67 14.86 10.13 -13.39
C LEU A 67 14.49 11.45 -14.07
N LEU A 68 13.34 12.02 -13.70
CA LEU A 68 12.85 13.29 -14.24
C LEU A 68 13.13 14.45 -13.30
N SER A 69 12.84 14.27 -12.01
CA SER A 69 13.03 15.33 -11.02
C SER A 69 13.35 14.76 -9.64
N VAL A 70 14.03 15.57 -8.86
CA VAL A 70 14.26 15.37 -7.43
C VAL A 70 13.71 16.59 -6.73
N THR A 71 12.87 16.40 -5.72
CA THR A 71 12.24 17.50 -5.01
C THR A 71 13.21 18.03 -3.95
N ASP A 72 13.55 19.30 -4.08
CA ASP A 72 14.26 20.07 -3.06
C ASP A 72 13.33 20.30 -1.87
N ASP A 73 13.52 20.89 -0.85
CA ASP A 73 12.66 21.30 0.27
C ASP A 73 11.52 20.31 0.59
N ALA A 74 11.79 19.01 0.43
CA ALA A 74 10.83 17.98 0.68
C ALA A 74 10.71 17.69 2.19
N VAL A 75 9.60 17.05 2.56
CA VAL A 75 9.30 16.64 3.93
C VAL A 75 10.31 15.59 4.46
N MET A 76 10.51 15.58 5.77
CA MET A 76 11.35 14.59 6.45
C MET A 76 10.67 13.22 6.48
N ASN A 77 11.40 12.16 6.18
CA ASN A 77 10.96 10.76 6.30
C ASN A 77 9.55 10.50 5.73
N PRO A 78 9.26 10.78 4.44
CA PRO A 78 7.98 10.43 3.84
C PRO A 78 7.78 8.91 3.87
N ALA A 79 6.66 8.46 4.46
CA ALA A 79 6.40 7.06 4.72
C ALA A 79 5.37 6.43 3.78
N PHE A 80 4.38 7.22 3.37
CA PHE A 80 3.29 6.75 2.52
C PHE A 80 2.76 7.89 1.64
N SER A 81 2.36 7.57 0.41
CA SER A 81 1.79 8.54 -0.50
C SER A 81 0.49 8.04 -1.13
N ARG A 82 -0.46 8.95 -1.35
CA ARG A 82 -1.74 8.68 -2.02
C ARG A 82 -2.00 9.70 -3.10
N VAL A 83 -2.37 9.25 -4.30
CA VAL A 83 -2.73 10.13 -5.42
C VAL A 83 -4.21 10.46 -5.36
N HIS A 84 -4.56 11.71 -5.59
CA HIS A 84 -5.96 12.11 -5.74
C HIS A 84 -6.54 11.50 -7.03
N PRO A 85 -7.72 10.84 -6.98
CA PRO A 85 -8.24 10.11 -8.14
C PRO A 85 -8.65 11.00 -9.31
N GLN A 86 -8.93 12.28 -9.06
CA GLN A 86 -9.47 13.22 -10.07
C GLN A 86 -8.57 14.42 -10.36
N LYS A 87 -7.56 14.71 -9.54
CA LYS A 87 -6.68 15.87 -9.65
C LYS A 87 -5.22 15.44 -9.80
N ASN A 88 -4.38 16.28 -10.40
CA ASN A 88 -2.92 16.06 -10.44
C ASN A 88 -2.29 16.41 -9.08
N LEU A 89 -2.78 15.75 -8.03
CA LEU A 89 -2.31 15.92 -6.66
C LEU A 89 -1.82 14.57 -6.09
N MET A 90 -0.83 14.67 -5.25
CA MET A 90 -0.34 13.60 -4.41
C MET A 90 -0.27 14.09 -2.96
N TYR A 91 -0.65 13.24 -2.02
CA TYR A 91 -0.50 13.48 -0.59
C TYR A 91 0.58 12.56 -0.05
N THR A 92 1.40 13.09 0.85
CA THR A 92 2.48 12.32 1.47
C THR A 92 2.46 12.54 2.96
N CYS A 93 2.43 11.47 3.77
CA CYS A 93 2.62 11.59 5.20
C CYS A 93 4.05 11.29 5.62
N THR A 94 4.44 11.79 6.78
CA THR A 94 5.79 11.68 7.33
C THR A 94 5.83 10.83 8.58
N GLU A 95 6.93 10.14 8.78
CA GLU A 95 7.17 9.24 9.91
C GLU A 95 8.24 9.85 10.84
N SER A 96 7.86 10.05 12.11
CA SER A 96 8.76 10.47 13.18
C SER A 96 8.23 9.94 14.50
N VAL A 97 9.12 9.41 15.35
CA VAL A 97 8.79 9.03 16.74
C VAL A 97 9.00 10.19 17.72
N ALA A 98 9.64 11.27 17.28
CA ALA A 98 10.00 12.42 18.11
C ALA A 98 8.94 13.52 18.08
N GLU A 99 8.23 13.65 16.96
CA GLU A 99 7.26 14.72 16.72
C GLU A 99 6.07 14.18 15.90
N ASN A 100 4.98 14.95 15.88
CA ASN A 100 3.83 14.60 15.06
C ASN A 100 4.21 14.52 13.58
N GLY A 101 3.65 13.54 12.87
CA GLY A 101 3.76 13.45 11.43
C GLY A 101 3.04 14.61 10.74
N GLU A 102 3.35 14.81 9.49
CA GLU A 102 2.76 15.80 8.61
C GLU A 102 2.05 15.13 7.44
N ILE A 103 1.07 15.82 6.87
CA ILE A 103 0.42 15.45 5.60
C ILE A 103 0.68 16.59 4.62
N ALA A 104 1.61 16.39 3.71
CA ALA A 104 1.94 17.35 2.66
C ALA A 104 1.11 17.09 1.39
N THR A 105 0.55 18.14 0.81
CA THR A 105 -0.15 18.12 -0.48
C THR A 105 0.78 18.64 -1.58
N TRP A 106 0.92 17.88 -2.66
CA TRP A 106 1.80 18.17 -3.80
C TRP A 106 1.02 18.29 -5.09
N ALA A 107 1.21 19.37 -5.83
CA ALA A 107 0.83 19.40 -7.24
C ALA A 107 1.87 18.64 -8.05
N VAL A 108 1.42 17.75 -8.92
CA VAL A 108 2.28 16.95 -9.79
C VAL A 108 2.20 17.48 -11.21
N CYS A 109 3.32 17.93 -11.78
CA CYS A 109 3.41 18.29 -13.19
C CYS A 109 3.48 17.01 -14.04
N PRO A 110 2.50 16.73 -14.90
CA PRO A 110 2.46 15.49 -15.67
C PRO A 110 3.61 15.34 -16.69
N GLU A 111 4.13 16.46 -17.19
CA GLU A 111 5.15 16.50 -18.25
C GLU A 111 6.56 16.31 -17.68
N THR A 112 6.84 16.98 -16.55
CA THR A 112 8.18 17.02 -15.97
C THR A 112 8.34 16.15 -14.75
N GLY A 113 7.24 15.63 -14.18
CA GLY A 113 7.24 14.90 -12.91
C GLY A 113 7.59 15.78 -11.70
N ARG A 114 7.72 17.10 -11.89
CA ARG A 114 8.04 18.03 -10.80
C ARG A 114 6.90 18.06 -9.77
N LEU A 115 7.26 17.98 -8.50
CA LEU A 115 6.37 18.16 -7.37
C LEU A 115 6.48 19.59 -6.85
N THR A 116 5.34 20.23 -6.62
CA THR A 116 5.26 21.55 -6.00
C THR A 116 4.38 21.46 -4.76
N GLN A 117 4.94 21.76 -3.59
CA GLN A 117 4.20 21.72 -2.33
C GLN A 117 3.12 22.80 -2.33
N LYS A 118 1.89 22.42 -1.98
CA LYS A 118 0.73 23.29 -1.90
C LYS A 118 0.39 23.64 -0.46
N SER A 119 0.36 22.63 0.40
CA SER A 119 0.03 22.77 1.81
C SER A 119 0.67 21.65 2.64
N VAL A 120 0.75 21.89 3.95
CA VAL A 120 1.15 20.90 4.96
C VAL A 120 0.18 21.02 6.12
N ALA A 121 -0.31 19.87 6.61
CA ALA A 121 -1.16 19.78 7.78
C ALA A 121 -0.49 18.85 8.82
N ASN A 122 -0.66 19.17 10.11
CA ASN A 122 -0.23 18.33 11.21
C ASN A 122 -1.14 17.08 11.27
N ALA A 123 -0.57 15.88 11.31
CA ALA A 123 -1.30 14.62 11.35
C ALA A 123 -1.89 14.29 12.73
N GLY A 124 -1.57 15.06 13.76
CA GLY A 124 -2.13 14.92 15.09
C GLY A 124 -1.59 13.75 15.92
N GLY A 125 -0.59 13.02 15.43
CA GLY A 125 0.04 11.91 16.11
C GLY A 125 1.38 11.55 15.48
N THR A 126 2.08 10.57 16.05
CA THR A 126 3.45 10.21 15.69
C THR A 126 3.52 8.98 14.78
N SER A 127 4.53 8.97 13.90
CA SER A 127 4.74 7.90 12.89
C SER A 127 3.52 7.71 11.98
N THR A 128 3.11 8.78 11.27
CA THR A 128 2.00 8.69 10.30
C THR A 128 2.42 7.83 9.12
N CYS A 129 1.73 6.71 8.91
CA CYS A 129 2.20 5.66 8.00
C CYS A 129 1.18 5.22 6.94
N TYR A 130 -0.03 5.75 6.94
CA TYR A 130 -1.06 5.39 5.96
C TYR A 130 -2.06 6.52 5.73
N LEU A 131 -2.48 6.68 4.46
CA LEU A 131 -3.48 7.65 4.01
C LEU A 131 -4.53 6.95 3.16
N THR A 132 -5.81 7.26 3.38
CA THR A 132 -6.93 6.80 2.53
C THR A 132 -7.86 7.97 2.24
N LEU A 133 -8.28 8.10 0.98
CA LEU A 133 -9.34 9.04 0.59
C LEU A 133 -10.69 8.33 0.66
N ASP A 134 -11.72 9.03 1.12
CA ASP A 134 -13.07 8.55 0.96
C ASP A 134 -13.53 8.63 -0.51
N ARG A 135 -14.66 7.98 -0.82
CA ARG A 135 -15.14 7.82 -2.20
C ARG A 135 -15.35 9.14 -2.93
N GLU A 136 -15.88 10.13 -2.23
CA GLU A 136 -16.16 11.45 -2.79
C GLU A 136 -14.98 12.42 -2.66
N CYS A 137 -13.87 12.00 -2.10
CA CYS A 137 -12.72 12.86 -1.80
C CYS A 137 -13.09 14.10 -0.96
N ARG A 138 -14.02 13.93 -0.02
CA ARG A 138 -14.36 14.96 0.98
C ARG A 138 -13.43 14.91 2.17
N ASN A 139 -12.95 13.71 2.47
CA ASN A 139 -12.07 13.48 3.60
C ASN A 139 -10.92 12.55 3.24
N MET A 140 -9.85 12.72 4.02
CA MET A 140 -8.73 11.81 4.09
C MET A 140 -8.67 11.22 5.50
N LEU A 141 -8.52 9.92 5.60
CA LEU A 141 -8.22 9.21 6.83
C LEU A 141 -6.71 8.97 6.90
N ALA A 142 -6.11 9.24 8.05
CA ALA A 142 -4.69 9.01 8.32
C ALA A 142 -4.49 8.17 9.57
N VAL A 143 -3.48 7.30 9.56
CA VAL A 143 -3.11 6.45 10.69
C VAL A 143 -1.75 6.86 11.23
N ASN A 144 -1.68 7.05 12.54
CA ASN A 144 -0.46 7.30 13.29
C ASN A 144 -0.07 5.99 14.02
N TYR A 145 0.99 5.35 13.54
CA TYR A 145 1.35 4.00 13.98
C TYR A 145 1.71 3.94 15.48
N TRP A 146 2.53 4.89 15.94
CA TRP A 146 3.06 4.84 17.30
C TRP A 146 2.01 5.17 18.35
N ASP A 147 1.13 6.12 18.06
CA ASP A 147 0.02 6.48 18.94
C ASP A 147 -1.22 5.61 18.72
N ALA A 148 -1.24 4.85 17.62
CA ALA A 148 -2.38 4.07 17.12
C ALA A 148 -3.63 4.92 16.83
N THR A 149 -3.48 6.24 16.75
CA THR A 149 -4.60 7.17 16.48
C THR A 149 -5.00 7.16 15.01
N ILE A 150 -6.26 7.49 14.75
CA ILE A 150 -6.82 7.57 13.40
C ILE A 150 -7.48 8.94 13.24
N GLY A 151 -6.88 9.80 12.40
CA GLY A 151 -7.39 11.12 12.09
C GLY A 151 -8.27 11.12 10.84
N VAL A 152 -9.35 11.89 10.87
CA VAL A 152 -10.16 12.24 9.69
C VAL A 152 -9.94 13.69 9.39
N PHE A 153 -9.45 14.00 8.19
CA PHE A 153 -9.09 15.33 7.72
C PHE A 153 -10.02 15.74 6.59
N GLY A 154 -10.53 16.98 6.63
CA GLY A 154 -11.31 17.55 5.54
C GLY A 154 -10.43 17.83 4.32
N LEU A 155 -11.01 17.71 3.14
CA LEU A 155 -10.41 18.13 1.88
C LEU A 155 -11.24 19.26 1.26
N ASP A 156 -10.57 20.27 0.75
CA ASP A 156 -11.23 21.32 -0.03
C ASP A 156 -11.70 20.74 -1.38
N PRO A 157 -12.99 20.82 -1.71
CA PRO A 157 -13.50 20.19 -2.93
C PRO A 157 -12.98 20.83 -4.22
N ALA A 158 -12.61 22.10 -4.19
CA ALA A 158 -12.10 22.82 -5.36
C ALA A 158 -10.62 22.54 -5.58
N SER A 159 -9.78 22.79 -4.57
CA SER A 159 -8.33 22.61 -4.66
C SER A 159 -7.88 21.17 -4.39
N GLY A 160 -8.58 20.41 -3.55
CA GLY A 160 -8.17 19.09 -3.05
C GLY A 160 -7.17 19.17 -1.89
N GLU A 161 -6.86 20.37 -1.40
CA GLU A 161 -5.91 20.54 -0.29
C GLU A 161 -6.53 20.10 1.04
N VAL A 162 -5.67 19.64 1.96
CA VAL A 162 -6.11 19.28 3.31
C VAL A 162 -6.48 20.53 4.08
N THR A 163 -7.73 20.60 4.57
CA THR A 163 -8.25 21.78 5.28
C THR A 163 -8.02 21.73 6.79
N GLY A 164 -7.79 20.53 7.35
CA GLY A 164 -7.51 20.31 8.75
C GLY A 164 -8.19 19.09 9.34
N LEU A 165 -7.87 18.81 10.58
CA LEU A 165 -8.42 17.69 11.36
C LEU A 165 -9.91 17.95 11.68
N ARG A 166 -10.78 17.00 11.36
CA ARG A 166 -12.21 16.99 11.68
C ARG A 166 -12.50 16.18 12.95
N SER A 167 -11.91 15.01 13.05
CA SER A 167 -12.03 14.15 14.22
C SER A 167 -10.79 13.27 14.38
N MET A 168 -10.56 12.79 15.61
CA MET A 168 -9.49 11.86 15.95
C MET A 168 -10.06 10.74 16.81
N TYR A 169 -9.80 9.49 16.44
CA TYR A 169 -10.00 8.34 17.31
C TYR A 169 -8.68 8.00 17.99
N ASP A 170 -8.71 7.90 19.32
CA ASP A 170 -7.58 7.50 20.16
C ASP A 170 -7.91 6.22 20.95
N PRO A 171 -7.29 5.07 20.64
CA PRO A 171 -7.54 3.82 21.37
C PRO A 171 -6.95 3.83 22.78
N LYS A 172 -6.14 4.82 23.10
CA LYS A 172 -5.44 4.97 24.39
C LYS A 172 -6.06 6.08 25.26
N GLU A 173 -7.22 6.60 24.90
CA GLU A 173 -7.88 7.70 25.59
C GLU A 173 -7.89 7.49 27.11
N GLY A 174 -7.35 8.45 27.87
CA GLY A 174 -7.23 8.40 29.32
C GLY A 174 -6.16 7.45 29.88
N ARG A 175 -5.37 6.79 29.05
CA ARG A 175 -4.22 6.00 29.49
C ARG A 175 -2.93 6.81 29.30
N PRO A 176 -2.02 6.87 30.30
CA PRO A 176 -0.71 7.45 30.05
C PRO A 176 -0.05 6.65 28.92
N MET A 177 0.47 7.35 27.90
CA MET A 177 1.40 6.72 26.97
C MET A 177 2.50 6.10 27.82
N ARG A 178 2.73 4.78 27.67
CA ARG A 178 3.92 4.19 28.25
C ARG A 178 5.10 5.06 27.81
N ALA A 179 5.87 5.56 28.77
CA ALA A 179 7.08 6.29 28.47
C ALA A 179 7.80 5.47 27.40
N ARG A 180 8.07 6.10 26.26
CA ARG A 180 8.80 5.46 25.17
C ARG A 180 9.99 4.79 25.84
N ALA A 181 10.00 3.46 25.83
CA ALA A 181 11.14 2.71 26.34
C ALA A 181 12.35 3.33 25.67
N ASP A 182 13.31 3.73 26.48
CA ASP A 182 14.38 4.62 26.07
C ASP A 182 14.86 4.31 24.65
N LYS A 183 14.52 5.26 23.77
CA LYS A 183 15.27 5.72 22.61
C LYS A 183 16.27 4.73 22.00
N HIS A 184 16.06 4.47 20.73
CA HIS A 184 17.17 4.11 19.83
C HIS A 184 17.91 2.82 20.10
N VAL A 185 17.20 1.80 20.50
CA VAL A 185 17.73 0.48 20.21
C VAL A 185 17.47 0.26 18.73
N ASN A 186 18.53 0.38 17.92
CA ASN A 186 18.52 -0.04 16.52
C ASN A 186 18.30 -1.56 16.47
N HIS A 187 17.11 -2.01 16.86
CA HIS A 187 16.72 -3.39 16.67
C HIS A 187 16.57 -3.58 15.17
N SER A 188 17.26 -4.55 14.63
CA SER A 188 16.94 -5.03 13.28
C SER A 188 15.44 -5.37 13.28
N GLU A 189 14.73 -5.10 12.21
CA GLU A 189 13.28 -5.40 12.08
C GLU A 189 12.95 -6.86 12.45
N ASN A 190 13.94 -7.73 12.54
CA ASN A 190 13.87 -9.16 12.80
C ASN A 190 14.31 -9.55 14.23
N ASP A 191 14.56 -8.60 15.12
CA ASP A 191 14.88 -8.91 16.52
C ASP A 191 13.61 -9.33 17.28
N SER A 192 13.66 -10.51 17.89
CA SER A 192 12.54 -11.07 18.68
C SER A 192 12.13 -10.20 19.88
N SER A 193 13.05 -9.40 20.42
CA SER A 193 12.75 -8.44 21.50
C SER A 193 11.95 -7.26 20.97
N ALA A 194 12.31 -6.72 19.80
CA ALA A 194 11.57 -5.65 19.14
C ALA A 194 10.16 -6.11 18.70
N GLN A 195 10.01 -7.37 18.30
CA GLN A 195 8.69 -7.94 18.00
C GLN A 195 7.79 -7.99 19.23
N LYS A 196 8.33 -8.40 20.39
CA LYS A 196 7.58 -8.44 21.66
C LYS A 196 7.17 -7.04 22.12
N GLU A 197 8.05 -6.07 21.97
CA GLU A 197 7.76 -4.68 22.34
C GLU A 197 6.60 -4.11 21.50
N ARG A 198 6.54 -4.40 20.21
CA ARG A 198 5.47 -3.96 19.32
C ARG A 198 4.11 -4.64 19.55
N GLN A 199 4.05 -5.66 20.41
CA GLN A 199 2.82 -6.39 20.78
C GLN A 199 2.29 -6.02 22.17
N ASN A 200 2.82 -5.00 22.81
CA ASN A 200 2.43 -4.58 24.16
C ASN A 200 1.35 -3.48 24.18
N ASP A 201 1.28 -2.70 23.12
CA ASP A 201 0.36 -1.56 22.95
C ASP A 201 -0.31 -1.59 21.58
N PRO A 202 -1.44 -0.90 21.38
CA PRO A 202 -2.03 -0.72 20.06
C PRO A 202 -1.06 -0.03 19.09
N HIS A 203 -0.95 -0.57 17.88
CA HIS A 203 -0.18 -0.01 16.77
C HIS A 203 -0.98 -0.16 15.46
N SER A 204 -1.88 0.80 15.22
CA SER A 204 -2.65 0.85 13.98
C SER A 204 -1.72 1.10 12.79
N HIS A 205 -1.83 0.30 11.71
CA HIS A 205 -0.87 0.39 10.60
C HIS A 205 -1.47 0.79 9.26
N ALA A 206 -2.76 0.66 9.10
CA ALA A 206 -3.49 1.08 7.90
C ALA A 206 -4.93 1.43 8.26
N VAL A 207 -5.59 2.17 7.37
CA VAL A 207 -7.04 2.36 7.38
C VAL A 207 -7.56 2.24 5.95
N ILE A 208 -8.58 1.39 5.74
CA ILE A 208 -9.21 1.24 4.44
C ILE A 208 -10.73 1.24 4.61
N LEU A 209 -11.43 1.84 3.66
CA LEU A 209 -12.89 1.79 3.61
C LEU A 209 -13.33 0.58 2.80
N ASP A 210 -14.45 -0.04 3.17
CA ASP A 210 -15.04 -1.09 2.37
C ASP A 210 -15.28 -0.56 0.94
N PRO A 211 -15.01 -1.36 -0.12
CA PRO A 211 -15.13 -0.88 -1.49
C PRO A 211 -16.57 -0.85 -2.00
N PHE A 212 -17.54 -1.40 -1.23
CA PHE A 212 -18.93 -1.55 -1.66
C PHE A 212 -19.72 -0.27 -1.38
N GLU A 213 -19.84 0.11 -0.09
CA GLU A 213 -20.57 1.30 0.33
C GLU A 213 -19.63 2.41 0.84
N GLY A 214 -18.41 2.07 1.26
CA GLY A 214 -17.45 3.03 1.81
C GLY A 214 -17.83 3.55 3.19
N GLN A 215 -18.63 2.79 3.94
CA GLN A 215 -19.21 3.20 5.23
C GLN A 215 -18.57 2.49 6.43
N ILE A 216 -17.79 1.44 6.18
CA ILE A 216 -17.06 0.74 7.23
C ILE A 216 -15.57 0.90 7.00
N ALA A 217 -14.88 1.43 8.01
CA ALA A 217 -13.43 1.51 8.02
C ALA A 217 -12.84 0.30 8.75
N PHE A 218 -11.81 -0.29 8.16
CA PHE A 218 -11.04 -1.40 8.70
C PHE A 218 -9.63 -0.94 9.01
N VAL A 219 -9.18 -1.20 10.24
CA VAL A 219 -7.88 -0.77 10.75
C VAL A 219 -7.16 -1.97 11.33
N PRO A 220 -6.20 -2.57 10.61
CA PRO A 220 -5.29 -3.54 11.18
C PRO A 220 -4.46 -2.91 12.30
N ASP A 221 -4.49 -3.53 13.46
CA ASP A 221 -3.73 -3.13 14.64
C ASP A 221 -2.69 -4.20 14.95
N LEU A 222 -1.43 -3.90 14.61
CA LEU A 222 -0.31 -4.83 14.73
C LEU A 222 -0.07 -5.26 16.18
N GLY A 223 -0.20 -4.32 17.12
CA GLY A 223 0.07 -4.58 18.52
C GLY A 223 -1.00 -5.43 19.21
N MET A 224 -2.23 -5.40 18.70
CA MET A 224 -3.37 -6.08 19.31
C MET A 224 -3.82 -7.34 18.53
N ASP A 225 -3.12 -7.73 17.48
CA ASP A 225 -3.45 -8.87 16.62
C ASP A 225 -4.90 -8.86 16.11
N CYS A 226 -5.45 -7.68 15.85
CA CYS A 226 -6.84 -7.54 15.44
C CYS A 226 -7.03 -6.56 14.29
N ILE A 227 -8.20 -6.63 13.68
CA ILE A 227 -8.70 -5.65 12.72
C ILE A 227 -9.83 -4.92 13.42
N ARG A 228 -9.64 -3.62 13.72
CA ARG A 228 -10.71 -2.78 14.28
C ARG A 228 -11.67 -2.40 13.17
N GLN A 229 -12.94 -2.35 13.47
CA GLN A 229 -14.00 -1.91 12.56
C GLN A 229 -14.68 -0.66 13.11
N PHE A 230 -14.95 0.29 12.22
CA PHE A 230 -15.63 1.54 12.55
C PHE A 230 -16.76 1.79 11.56
N ARG A 231 -17.88 2.32 12.04
CA ARG A 231 -18.80 3.06 11.17
C ARG A 231 -18.13 4.38 10.79
N TYR A 232 -18.12 4.69 9.52
CA TYR A 232 -17.58 5.91 8.98
C TYR A 232 -18.71 6.81 8.46
N ASP A 233 -18.82 8.01 9.01
CA ASP A 233 -19.72 9.06 8.52
C ASP A 233 -18.91 10.07 7.70
N SER A 234 -19.01 10.00 6.39
CA SER A 234 -18.31 10.92 5.45
C SER A 234 -18.78 12.38 5.59
N ALA A 235 -20.06 12.61 5.90
CA ALA A 235 -20.61 13.97 6.05
C ALA A 235 -20.11 14.63 7.34
N ALA A 236 -20.18 13.92 8.45
CA ALA A 236 -19.66 14.40 9.74
C ALA A 236 -18.13 14.36 9.81
N GLY A 237 -17.48 13.49 9.03
CA GLY A 237 -16.05 13.22 9.11
C GLY A 237 -15.66 12.51 10.41
N THR A 238 -16.42 11.49 10.84
CA THR A 238 -16.24 10.82 12.13
C THR A 238 -16.16 9.31 11.99
N LEU A 239 -15.46 8.68 12.95
CA LEU A 239 -15.34 7.25 13.12
C LEU A 239 -16.00 6.83 14.44
N SER A 240 -16.89 5.86 14.40
CA SER A 240 -17.53 5.25 15.58
C SER A 240 -17.17 3.76 15.67
N PRO A 241 -16.58 3.27 16.78
CA PRO A 241 -16.22 1.86 16.93
C PRO A 241 -17.40 0.92 16.65
N ALA A 242 -17.15 -0.16 15.91
CA ALA A 242 -18.17 -1.14 15.50
C ALA A 242 -17.74 -2.59 15.75
N GLY A 243 -16.71 -2.80 16.56
CA GLY A 243 -16.20 -4.11 16.92
C GLY A 243 -14.79 -4.38 16.40
N THR A 244 -14.31 -5.59 16.69
CA THR A 244 -13.00 -6.07 16.28
C THR A 244 -13.07 -7.49 15.75
N VAL A 245 -12.13 -7.85 14.87
CA VAL A 245 -11.93 -9.21 14.35
C VAL A 245 -10.48 -9.61 14.63
N LYS A 246 -10.25 -10.85 15.06
CA LYS A 246 -8.86 -11.36 15.15
C LYS A 246 -8.23 -11.46 13.77
N SER A 247 -6.94 -11.18 13.67
CA SER A 247 -6.23 -11.21 12.39
C SER A 247 -5.86 -12.61 11.90
N GLY A 248 -6.08 -13.64 12.71
CA GLY A 248 -5.82 -15.06 12.38
C GLY A 248 -6.62 -16.01 13.24
N PRO A 249 -6.28 -17.31 13.21
CA PRO A 249 -6.97 -18.36 13.97
C PRO A 249 -6.98 -18.12 15.48
N ASP A 250 -8.01 -18.63 16.15
CA ASP A 250 -8.12 -18.55 17.59
C ASP A 250 -6.93 -19.20 18.30
N GLY A 251 -6.48 -18.56 19.38
CA GLY A 251 -5.35 -19.01 20.18
C GLY A 251 -3.98 -18.65 19.61
N ARG A 252 -3.89 -18.14 18.38
CA ARG A 252 -2.62 -17.61 17.84
C ARG A 252 -2.39 -16.18 18.27
N THR A 253 -1.11 -15.84 18.48
CA THR A 253 -0.61 -14.52 18.87
C THR A 253 0.61 -14.17 18.03
N ALA A 254 1.10 -12.95 18.16
CA ALA A 254 2.24 -12.43 17.42
C ALA A 254 2.05 -12.52 15.89
N LEU A 255 0.84 -12.25 15.42
CA LEU A 255 0.50 -12.22 14.00
C LEU A 255 0.92 -10.88 13.38
N GLY A 256 0.58 -9.77 14.03
CA GLY A 256 0.93 -8.42 13.63
C GLY A 256 0.29 -8.00 12.31
N PRO A 257 -1.05 -7.85 12.21
CA PRO A 257 -1.69 -7.40 10.99
C PRO A 257 -1.22 -5.99 10.62
N ARG A 258 -0.85 -5.82 9.35
CA ARG A 258 -0.22 -4.61 8.85
C ARG A 258 -1.10 -3.86 7.86
N TYR A 259 -1.38 -4.45 6.72
CA TYR A 259 -2.22 -3.91 5.65
C TYR A 259 -3.36 -4.86 5.34
N ILE A 260 -4.47 -4.29 4.90
CA ILE A 260 -5.65 -4.98 4.39
C ILE A 260 -5.98 -4.47 2.99
N GLU A 261 -6.30 -5.37 2.07
CA GLU A 261 -6.71 -5.04 0.71
C GLU A 261 -7.95 -5.84 0.35
N PHE A 262 -8.98 -5.18 -0.16
CA PHE A 262 -10.18 -5.84 -0.66
C PHE A 262 -10.01 -6.31 -2.10
N HIS A 263 -10.67 -7.42 -2.41
CA HIS A 263 -10.86 -7.80 -3.80
C HIS A 263 -11.76 -6.78 -4.51
N PRO A 264 -11.46 -6.40 -5.77
CA PRO A 264 -12.21 -5.35 -6.46
C PRO A 264 -13.69 -5.64 -6.69
N THR A 265 -14.09 -6.92 -6.74
CA THR A 265 -15.47 -7.33 -7.07
C THR A 265 -16.03 -8.46 -6.18
N LEU A 266 -15.18 -9.28 -5.54
CA LEU A 266 -15.62 -10.35 -4.66
C LEU A 266 -15.71 -9.86 -3.21
N PRO A 267 -16.61 -10.40 -2.38
CA PRO A 267 -16.71 -10.03 -0.98
C PRO A 267 -15.60 -10.69 -0.14
N PHE A 268 -14.35 -10.44 -0.50
CA PHE A 268 -13.18 -10.95 0.19
C PHE A 268 -12.16 -9.84 0.44
N CYS A 269 -11.42 -9.95 1.53
CA CYS A 269 -10.25 -9.15 1.77
C CYS A 269 -9.08 -9.99 2.28
N TYR A 270 -7.89 -9.46 2.10
CA TYR A 270 -6.63 -10.11 2.39
C TYR A 270 -5.82 -9.23 3.34
N VAL A 271 -5.43 -9.79 4.48
CA VAL A 271 -4.68 -9.10 5.52
C VAL A 271 -3.30 -9.71 5.61
N VAL A 272 -2.27 -8.89 5.38
CA VAL A 272 -0.90 -9.33 5.61
C VAL A 272 -0.56 -9.18 7.09
N ASN A 273 -0.13 -10.29 7.69
CA ASN A 273 0.39 -10.34 9.06
C ASN A 273 1.91 -10.19 9.01
N GLU A 274 2.40 -9.07 9.50
CA GLU A 274 3.82 -8.67 9.40
C GLU A 274 4.72 -9.65 10.15
N LEU A 275 4.35 -9.99 11.40
CA LEU A 275 5.21 -10.73 12.31
C LEU A 275 5.18 -12.24 12.02
N SER A 276 4.02 -12.79 11.67
CA SER A 276 3.89 -14.24 11.38
C SER A 276 4.24 -14.61 9.95
N SER A 277 4.50 -13.63 9.06
CA SER A 277 4.77 -13.87 7.63
C SER A 277 3.67 -14.66 6.92
N GLU A 278 2.42 -14.24 7.14
CA GLU A 278 1.22 -14.90 6.61
C GLU A 278 0.25 -13.90 5.99
N VAL A 279 -0.62 -14.40 5.13
CA VAL A 279 -1.84 -13.70 4.68
C VAL A 279 -3.05 -14.40 5.26
N SER A 280 -3.89 -13.66 5.95
CA SER A 280 -5.23 -14.09 6.37
C SER A 280 -6.26 -13.65 5.34
N VAL A 281 -7.08 -14.60 4.87
CA VAL A 281 -8.17 -14.37 3.92
C VAL A 281 -9.47 -14.29 4.70
N PHE A 282 -10.21 -13.22 4.49
CA PHE A 282 -11.51 -13.01 5.11
C PHE A 282 -12.61 -12.87 4.07
N GLU A 283 -13.73 -13.48 4.35
CA GLU A 283 -14.99 -13.21 3.67
C GLU A 283 -15.69 -12.02 4.32
N PHE A 284 -16.15 -11.07 3.52
CA PHE A 284 -16.92 -9.91 3.97
C PHE A 284 -18.41 -10.17 3.87
N SER A 285 -19.14 -9.95 4.97
CA SER A 285 -20.58 -10.14 5.05
C SER A 285 -21.34 -8.82 4.85
N HIS A 286 -21.99 -8.65 3.70
CA HIS A 286 -22.85 -7.50 3.44
C HIS A 286 -24.01 -7.39 4.44
N ALA A 287 -24.60 -8.52 4.86
CA ALA A 287 -25.66 -8.51 5.85
C ALA A 287 -25.19 -8.01 7.21
N ALA A 288 -24.00 -8.49 7.65
CA ALA A 288 -23.41 -8.00 8.90
C ALA A 288 -23.01 -6.52 8.80
N ALA A 289 -22.59 -6.06 7.61
CA ALA A 289 -22.29 -4.65 7.38
C ALA A 289 -23.53 -3.75 7.51
N GLN A 290 -24.68 -4.20 6.99
CA GLN A 290 -25.96 -3.50 7.17
C GLN A 290 -26.37 -3.41 8.65
N ASP A 291 -26.21 -4.50 9.41
CA ASP A 291 -26.49 -4.48 10.86
C ASP A 291 -25.55 -3.52 11.60
N VAL A 292 -24.28 -3.50 11.22
CA VAL A 292 -23.31 -2.55 11.79
C VAL A 292 -23.72 -1.11 11.50
N MET A 293 -24.16 -0.82 10.28
CA MET A 293 -24.66 0.53 9.93
C MET A 293 -25.95 0.87 10.67
N ALA A 294 -26.79 -0.11 11.00
CA ALA A 294 -27.96 0.06 11.85
C ALA A 294 -27.65 0.20 13.36
N GLY A 295 -26.38 0.16 13.76
CA GLY A 295 -25.93 0.40 15.13
C GLY A 295 -25.37 -0.83 15.86
N ALA A 296 -25.39 -2.02 15.26
CA ALA A 296 -24.82 -3.20 15.89
C ALA A 296 -23.28 -3.11 16.01
N ALA A 297 -22.72 -3.75 17.04
CA ALA A 297 -21.29 -3.94 17.19
C ALA A 297 -20.98 -5.44 16.99
N LYS A 298 -20.65 -5.83 15.76
CA LYS A 298 -20.36 -7.22 15.42
C LYS A 298 -19.35 -7.34 14.28
N PRO A 299 -18.64 -8.48 14.15
CA PRO A 299 -17.74 -8.72 13.04
C PRO A 299 -18.47 -8.72 11.70
N THR A 300 -17.86 -8.03 10.70
CA THR A 300 -18.28 -8.10 9.29
C THR A 300 -17.35 -8.99 8.46
N LEU A 301 -16.24 -9.41 9.03
CA LEU A 301 -15.24 -10.26 8.41
C LEU A 301 -15.23 -11.64 9.10
N ARG A 302 -15.16 -12.70 8.29
CA ARG A 302 -15.02 -14.07 8.74
C ARG A 302 -13.75 -14.68 8.16
N LEU A 303 -12.82 -15.10 9.02
CA LEU A 303 -11.60 -15.78 8.59
C LEU A 303 -11.95 -17.10 7.88
N VAL A 304 -11.36 -17.31 6.69
CA VAL A 304 -11.60 -18.51 5.87
C VAL A 304 -10.32 -19.27 5.51
N GLN A 305 -9.17 -18.60 5.52
CA GLN A 305 -7.89 -19.21 5.20
C GLN A 305 -6.73 -18.41 5.81
N THR A 306 -5.62 -19.08 6.08
CA THR A 306 -4.32 -18.47 6.35
C THR A 306 -3.26 -19.17 5.51
N VAL A 307 -2.40 -18.40 4.81
CA VAL A 307 -1.33 -18.93 3.95
C VAL A 307 0.00 -18.26 4.27
N ARG A 308 1.09 -19.02 4.24
CA ARG A 308 2.44 -18.49 4.46
C ARG A 308 2.95 -17.75 3.22
N THR A 309 3.73 -16.68 3.46
CA THR A 309 4.33 -15.85 2.39
C THR A 309 5.77 -16.24 2.08
N ILE A 310 6.40 -17.07 2.91
CA ILE A 310 7.78 -17.55 2.77
C ILE A 310 7.79 -19.07 2.79
N PRO A 311 8.82 -19.72 2.21
CA PRO A 311 8.95 -21.18 2.27
C PRO A 311 8.98 -21.68 3.71
N GLU A 312 8.43 -22.88 3.95
CA GLU A 312 8.38 -23.49 5.29
C GLU A 312 9.77 -23.65 5.92
N ALA A 313 10.77 -23.97 5.10
CA ALA A 313 12.15 -24.13 5.53
C ALA A 313 12.85 -22.81 5.92
N TRP A 314 12.27 -21.64 5.63
CA TRP A 314 12.84 -20.35 6.02
C TRP A 314 12.45 -20.01 7.46
N PRO A 315 13.40 -19.60 8.33
CA PRO A 315 13.09 -19.21 9.70
C PRO A 315 12.11 -18.02 9.74
N GLY A 316 10.97 -18.20 10.43
CA GLY A 316 9.90 -17.19 10.45
C GLY A 316 10.31 -15.90 11.16
N ASP A 317 11.15 -16.00 12.18
CA ASP A 317 11.71 -14.89 12.96
C ASP A 317 12.74 -14.06 12.18
N MET A 318 13.23 -14.58 11.05
CA MET A 318 14.13 -13.85 10.14
C MET A 318 13.40 -13.16 9.00
N ASN A 319 12.07 -13.00 9.08
CA ASN A 319 11.28 -12.32 8.07
C ASN A 319 10.11 -11.55 8.68
N THR A 320 9.83 -10.41 8.10
CA THR A 320 8.59 -9.64 8.34
C THR A 320 7.96 -9.25 7.01
N CYS A 321 6.64 -9.25 6.93
CA CYS A 321 5.98 -8.81 5.71
C CYS A 321 5.93 -7.28 5.60
N GLY A 322 6.05 -6.79 4.39
CA GLY A 322 5.90 -5.36 4.05
C GLY A 322 4.52 -5.06 3.49
N ARG A 323 4.44 -4.85 2.18
CA ARG A 323 3.22 -4.53 1.46
C ARG A 323 2.45 -5.79 1.07
N ILE A 324 1.12 -5.69 1.06
CA ILE A 324 0.20 -6.55 0.30
C ILE A 324 -0.47 -5.73 -0.81
N CYS A 325 -0.77 -6.34 -1.93
CA CYS A 325 -1.48 -5.72 -3.04
C CYS A 325 -2.36 -6.75 -3.74
N VAL A 326 -3.65 -6.47 -3.87
CA VAL A 326 -4.51 -7.17 -4.83
C VAL A 326 -4.26 -6.57 -6.20
N HIS A 327 -3.89 -7.40 -7.16
CA HIS A 327 -3.67 -6.96 -8.55
C HIS A 327 -4.98 -6.44 -9.15
N THR A 328 -4.92 -5.42 -10.00
CA THR A 328 -6.10 -4.77 -10.60
C THR A 328 -6.98 -5.70 -11.44
N SER A 329 -6.45 -6.84 -11.89
CA SER A 329 -7.24 -7.89 -12.55
C SER A 329 -8.17 -8.66 -11.61
N GLY A 330 -7.96 -8.58 -10.29
CA GLY A 330 -8.63 -9.41 -9.32
C GLY A 330 -8.13 -10.86 -9.24
N ASN A 331 -7.10 -11.24 -10.01
CA ASN A 331 -6.66 -12.65 -10.09
C ASN A 331 -5.50 -12.98 -9.17
N PHE A 332 -4.83 -11.99 -8.57
CA PHE A 332 -3.61 -12.22 -7.80
C PHE A 332 -3.50 -11.33 -6.57
N VAL A 333 -2.90 -11.89 -5.53
CA VAL A 333 -2.40 -11.16 -4.35
C VAL A 333 -0.88 -11.26 -4.31
N LEU A 334 -0.20 -10.14 -4.11
CA LEU A 334 1.25 -10.10 -3.96
C LEU A 334 1.64 -9.55 -2.59
N VAL A 335 2.68 -10.13 -1.99
CA VAL A 335 3.21 -9.72 -0.68
C VAL A 335 4.72 -9.61 -0.75
N SER A 336 5.29 -8.53 -0.18
CA SER A 336 6.73 -8.39 -0.02
C SER A 336 7.19 -8.92 1.33
N ASN A 337 8.35 -9.62 1.33
CA ASN A 337 8.97 -10.28 2.47
C ASN A 337 10.32 -9.62 2.76
N ARG A 338 10.43 -8.95 3.91
CA ARG A 338 11.63 -8.26 4.40
C ARG A 338 12.42 -9.24 5.28
N GLY A 339 13.57 -9.68 4.83
CA GLY A 339 14.37 -10.77 5.39
C GLY A 339 14.57 -11.86 4.36
N HIS A 340 13.53 -12.53 3.90
CA HIS A 340 13.57 -13.42 2.73
C HIS A 340 13.82 -12.65 1.42
N ASN A 341 13.60 -11.34 1.42
CA ASN A 341 13.87 -10.41 0.31
C ASN A 341 13.21 -10.82 -1.00
N SER A 342 11.92 -11.14 -0.91
CA SER A 342 11.14 -11.63 -2.06
C SER A 342 9.78 -10.95 -2.15
N ILE A 343 9.13 -11.15 -3.31
CA ILE A 343 7.70 -10.99 -3.47
C ILE A 343 7.09 -12.36 -3.72
N THR A 344 6.09 -12.71 -2.90
CA THR A 344 5.29 -13.92 -3.10
C THR A 344 3.97 -13.52 -3.74
N CYS A 345 3.63 -14.20 -4.83
CA CYS A 345 2.39 -14.04 -5.58
C CYS A 345 1.51 -15.25 -5.35
N PHE A 346 0.25 -14.99 -4.99
CA PHE A 346 -0.81 -15.98 -4.89
C PHE A 346 -1.84 -15.73 -5.98
N GLN A 347 -2.37 -16.80 -6.54
CA GLN A 347 -3.55 -16.77 -7.39
C GLN A 347 -4.80 -16.73 -6.50
N ILE A 348 -5.79 -15.93 -6.87
CA ILE A 348 -7.11 -15.91 -6.24
C ILE A 348 -8.02 -16.85 -7.03
N GLU A 349 -8.66 -17.79 -6.34
CA GLU A 349 -9.65 -18.67 -6.96
C GLU A 349 -10.91 -17.86 -7.29
N ALA A 350 -11.28 -17.82 -8.59
CA ALA A 350 -12.32 -16.91 -9.07
C ALA A 350 -13.74 -17.44 -8.78
N ASP A 351 -13.90 -18.76 -8.71
CA ASP A 351 -15.21 -19.43 -8.60
C ASP A 351 -15.13 -20.76 -7.82
N GLY A 352 -16.24 -21.48 -7.76
CA GLY A 352 -16.34 -22.79 -7.11
C GLY A 352 -16.26 -22.73 -5.58
N PRO A 353 -15.99 -23.87 -4.92
CA PRO A 353 -15.98 -23.98 -3.46
C PRO A 353 -14.79 -23.28 -2.79
N HIS A 354 -13.78 -22.93 -3.56
CA HIS A 354 -12.57 -22.22 -3.10
C HIS A 354 -12.55 -20.77 -3.50
N LYS A 355 -13.65 -20.21 -3.98
CA LYS A 355 -13.76 -18.81 -4.40
C LYS A 355 -13.20 -17.85 -3.35
N GLY A 356 -12.33 -16.95 -3.78
CA GLY A 356 -11.66 -15.96 -2.94
C GLY A 356 -10.44 -16.49 -2.18
N LEU A 357 -10.23 -17.80 -2.14
CA LEU A 357 -9.06 -18.40 -1.49
C LEU A 357 -7.79 -18.23 -2.32
N LEU A 358 -6.65 -18.38 -1.67
CA LEU A 358 -5.32 -18.17 -2.24
C LEU A 358 -4.61 -19.49 -2.48
N SER A 359 -4.01 -19.64 -3.65
CA SER A 359 -3.04 -20.70 -3.98
C SER A 359 -1.71 -20.07 -4.42
N LEU A 360 -0.57 -20.69 -4.03
CA LEU A 360 0.75 -20.16 -4.34
C LEU A 360 1.02 -20.21 -5.85
N ALA A 361 1.28 -19.06 -6.48
CA ALA A 361 1.69 -18.99 -7.89
C ALA A 361 3.21 -18.93 -8.03
N CYS A 362 3.90 -18.06 -7.32
CA CYS A 362 5.36 -17.99 -7.32
C CYS A 362 5.91 -17.20 -6.13
N THR A 363 7.21 -17.39 -5.87
CA THR A 363 8.01 -16.51 -5.00
C THR A 363 9.24 -16.05 -5.78
N ARG A 364 9.50 -14.74 -5.82
CA ARG A 364 10.60 -14.16 -6.58
C ARG A 364 11.44 -13.23 -5.72
N HIS A 365 12.77 -13.45 -5.67
CA HIS A 365 13.71 -12.57 -4.99
C HIS A 365 13.73 -11.17 -5.66
N THR A 366 13.73 -10.09 -4.87
CA THR A 366 13.62 -8.70 -5.34
C THR A 366 14.91 -8.08 -5.84
N ARG A 367 16.02 -8.82 -5.83
CA ARG A 367 17.38 -8.39 -6.21
C ARG A 367 17.97 -7.32 -5.28
N GLY A 368 17.40 -7.17 -4.08
CA GLY A 368 17.88 -6.27 -3.04
C GLY A 368 17.36 -6.71 -1.68
N ALA A 369 17.73 -5.96 -0.65
CA ALA A 369 17.36 -6.23 0.75
C ALA A 369 16.22 -5.35 1.21
N THR A 370 15.36 -5.91 2.07
CA THR A 370 14.23 -5.24 2.71
C THR A 370 13.30 -4.58 1.70
N PRO A 371 12.59 -5.35 0.84
CA PRO A 371 11.59 -4.81 -0.09
C PRO A 371 10.38 -4.28 0.70
N ARG A 372 10.51 -3.05 1.24
CA ARG A 372 9.50 -2.45 2.12
C ARG A 372 8.20 -2.17 1.38
N HIS A 373 8.30 -1.75 0.13
CA HIS A 373 7.15 -1.44 -0.71
C HIS A 373 7.39 -1.85 -2.16
N PHE A 374 6.30 -2.06 -2.87
CA PHE A 374 6.29 -2.23 -4.32
C PHE A 374 4.99 -1.67 -4.90
N GLN A 375 4.99 -1.33 -6.18
CA GLN A 375 3.80 -0.81 -6.85
C GLN A 375 3.77 -1.22 -8.30
N PHE A 376 2.58 -1.55 -8.79
CA PHE A 376 2.32 -1.74 -10.22
C PHE A 376 2.14 -0.42 -10.94
N ASP A 377 2.50 -0.42 -12.22
CA ASP A 377 2.05 0.61 -13.16
C ASP A 377 0.54 0.46 -13.43
N ALA A 378 -0.06 1.44 -14.10
CA ALA A 378 -1.49 1.42 -14.37
C ALA A 378 -1.95 0.29 -15.34
N SER A 379 -1.02 -0.36 -16.05
CA SER A 379 -1.35 -1.54 -16.88
C SER A 379 -1.36 -2.84 -16.08
N GLY A 380 -0.78 -2.83 -14.86
CA GLY A 380 -0.55 -4.02 -14.06
C GLY A 380 0.53 -4.95 -14.61
N GLN A 381 1.29 -4.54 -15.64
CA GLN A 381 2.32 -5.38 -16.27
C GLN A 381 3.73 -5.10 -15.74
N TRP A 382 3.96 -3.93 -15.16
CA TRP A 382 5.24 -3.53 -14.62
C TRP A 382 5.14 -3.31 -13.12
N LEU A 383 6.06 -3.87 -12.39
CA LEU A 383 6.14 -3.76 -10.93
C LEU A 383 7.49 -3.15 -10.56
N VAL A 384 7.45 -2.08 -9.77
CA VAL A 384 8.63 -1.41 -9.21
C VAL A 384 8.75 -1.75 -7.73
N THR A 385 9.91 -2.22 -7.28
CA THR A 385 10.22 -2.55 -5.88
C THR A 385 11.09 -1.47 -5.25
N ALA A 386 10.86 -1.18 -3.97
CA ALA A 386 11.73 -0.36 -3.12
C ALA A 386 12.47 -1.27 -2.14
N ASN A 387 13.74 -1.54 -2.43
CA ASN A 387 14.64 -2.36 -1.60
C ASN A 387 15.41 -1.43 -0.65
N GLN A 388 14.81 -1.14 0.50
CA GLN A 388 15.24 -0.11 1.45
C GLN A 388 16.70 -0.22 1.86
N ASP A 389 17.13 -1.42 2.30
CA ASP A 389 18.45 -1.61 2.91
C ASP A 389 19.58 -1.85 1.89
N SER A 390 19.25 -1.94 0.62
CA SER A 390 20.23 -2.02 -0.47
C SER A 390 20.27 -0.78 -1.35
N ASP A 391 19.57 0.31 -0.94
CA ASP A 391 19.58 1.59 -1.64
C ASP A 391 19.20 1.48 -3.12
N ARG A 392 18.16 0.68 -3.44
CA ARG A 392 17.79 0.39 -4.84
C ARG A 392 16.31 0.25 -5.06
N ILE A 393 15.89 0.68 -6.23
CA ILE A 393 14.64 0.26 -6.84
C ILE A 393 14.90 -0.72 -7.97
N GLY A 394 14.02 -1.71 -8.13
CA GLY A 394 14.11 -2.72 -9.18
C GLY A 394 12.83 -2.83 -9.97
N VAL A 395 12.92 -3.20 -11.26
CA VAL A 395 11.77 -3.31 -12.15
C VAL A 395 11.56 -4.76 -12.58
N PHE A 396 10.33 -5.23 -12.47
CA PHE A 396 9.90 -6.56 -12.89
C PHE A 396 8.76 -6.46 -13.90
N ARG A 397 8.74 -7.42 -14.83
CA ARG A 397 7.59 -7.66 -15.68
C ARG A 397 6.69 -8.71 -15.03
N PHE A 398 5.40 -8.41 -14.94
CA PHE A 398 4.40 -9.32 -14.40
C PHE A 398 3.65 -10.03 -15.50
N ASN A 399 3.56 -11.34 -15.40
CA ASN A 399 2.80 -12.17 -16.34
C ASN A 399 1.37 -12.35 -15.84
N LEU A 400 0.42 -11.68 -16.49
CA LEU A 400 -1.00 -11.67 -16.13
C LEU A 400 -1.69 -13.05 -16.23
N ALA A 401 -1.11 -14.00 -16.97
CA ALA A 401 -1.69 -15.32 -17.12
C ALA A 401 -1.20 -16.30 -16.04
N THR A 402 0.02 -16.11 -15.52
CA THR A 402 0.66 -17.08 -14.62
C THR A 402 1.01 -16.53 -13.24
N GLY A 403 0.87 -15.24 -13.03
CA GLY A 403 1.29 -14.57 -11.79
C GLY A 403 2.81 -14.50 -11.58
N LYS A 404 3.62 -14.86 -12.57
CA LYS A 404 5.08 -14.84 -12.45
C LYS A 404 5.66 -13.45 -12.61
N LEU A 405 6.72 -13.19 -11.85
CA LEU A 405 7.54 -11.98 -11.92
C LEU A 405 8.86 -12.30 -12.61
N ASP A 406 9.11 -11.63 -13.74
CA ASP A 406 10.34 -11.74 -14.50
C ASP A 406 11.21 -10.52 -14.27
N TRP A 407 12.47 -10.75 -13.89
CA TRP A 407 13.46 -9.70 -13.69
C TRP A 407 13.85 -9.07 -15.04
N THR A 408 13.76 -7.74 -15.12
CA THR A 408 14.06 -7.03 -16.38
C THR A 408 15.55 -6.71 -16.57
N GLY A 409 16.35 -6.81 -15.52
CA GLY A 409 17.72 -6.30 -15.50
C GLY A 409 17.81 -4.82 -15.16
N HIS A 410 16.69 -4.11 -14.98
CA HIS A 410 16.67 -2.69 -14.67
C HIS A 410 16.62 -2.46 -13.16
N GLU A 411 17.65 -1.83 -12.65
CA GLU A 411 17.76 -1.37 -11.27
C GLU A 411 18.35 0.04 -11.23
N TYR A 412 18.01 0.81 -10.20
CA TYR A 412 18.47 2.19 -10.07
C TYR A 412 18.81 2.47 -8.62
N ASP A 413 19.94 3.17 -8.40
CA ASP A 413 20.37 3.57 -7.08
C ASP A 413 19.48 4.72 -6.56
N VAL A 414 18.83 4.46 -5.44
CA VAL A 414 17.97 5.40 -4.71
C VAL A 414 18.21 5.17 -3.23
N PRO A 415 18.70 6.12 -2.47
CA PRO A 415 19.07 5.91 -1.07
C PRO A 415 17.83 5.63 -0.21
N SER A 416 17.87 4.56 0.56
CA SER A 416 16.83 4.11 1.50
C SER A 416 15.38 4.27 0.99
N PRO A 417 15.04 3.73 -0.21
CA PRO A 417 13.70 3.86 -0.78
C PRO A 417 12.71 3.05 0.06
N ASN A 418 11.66 3.70 0.55
CA ASN A 418 10.69 3.07 1.45
C ASN A 418 9.29 2.95 0.88
N PHE A 419 8.94 3.77 -0.12
CA PHE A 419 7.62 3.76 -0.75
C PHE A 419 7.70 4.05 -2.24
N VAL A 420 6.84 3.43 -3.03
CA VAL A 420 6.68 3.64 -4.47
C VAL A 420 5.24 4.07 -4.73
N CYS A 421 5.04 5.26 -5.27
CA CYS A 421 3.74 5.80 -5.62
C CYS A 421 3.60 5.89 -7.14
N ALA A 422 2.68 5.14 -7.74
CA ALA A 422 2.35 5.27 -9.16
C ALA A 422 1.41 6.46 -9.38
N VAL A 423 1.86 7.46 -10.11
CA VAL A 423 1.08 8.65 -10.46
C VAL A 423 0.58 8.52 -11.88
N LYS A 424 -0.74 8.59 -12.06
CA LYS A 424 -1.37 8.63 -13.39
C LYS A 424 -1.45 10.08 -13.87
N PRO A 425 -0.59 10.53 -14.78
CA PRO A 425 -0.70 11.89 -15.31
C PRO A 425 -2.03 12.06 -16.04
N ARG A 426 -2.77 13.11 -15.71
CA ARG A 426 -3.93 13.55 -16.46
C ARG A 426 -3.50 14.65 -17.41
N ALA A 427 -3.98 14.60 -18.65
CA ALA A 427 -3.79 15.72 -19.58
C ALA A 427 -4.41 16.97 -18.95
N VAL A 428 -3.65 18.03 -18.83
CA VAL A 428 -4.17 19.36 -18.58
C VAL A 428 -4.98 19.73 -19.81
N SER A 429 -6.30 19.93 -19.65
CA SER A 429 -7.09 20.48 -20.74
C SER A 429 -6.53 21.88 -21.02
N PRO A 430 -6.19 22.24 -22.28
CA PRO A 430 -5.75 23.60 -22.58
C PRO A 430 -6.94 24.53 -22.31
N GLY A 431 -6.93 25.29 -21.22
CA GLY A 431 -7.98 26.28 -20.95
C GLY A 431 -8.28 26.65 -19.51
N ALA A 432 -7.64 26.04 -18.48
CA ALA A 432 -8.06 26.30 -17.10
C ALA A 432 -7.21 27.31 -16.31
N ASP A 433 -6.01 27.68 -16.76
CA ASP A 433 -5.12 28.59 -16.02
C ASP A 433 -4.33 29.53 -16.98
N ALA A 434 -5.02 30.29 -17.83
CA ALA A 434 -4.41 31.47 -18.42
C ALA A 434 -4.77 32.66 -17.51
N PRO A 435 -3.79 33.38 -16.93
CA PRO A 435 -4.09 34.63 -16.25
C PRO A 435 -4.66 35.60 -17.28
N GLN A 436 -5.94 35.99 -17.09
CA GLN A 436 -6.51 37.06 -17.86
C GLN A 436 -5.69 38.34 -17.54
N ALA A 437 -4.86 38.74 -18.50
CA ALA A 437 -4.29 40.08 -18.49
C ALA A 437 -5.43 41.07 -18.53
N ARG A 438 -5.65 41.78 -17.45
CA ARG A 438 -6.51 42.97 -17.43
C ARG A 438 -5.77 44.07 -18.18
N LEU A 439 -6.33 44.50 -19.32
CA LEU A 439 -6.06 45.77 -19.94
C LEU A 439 -6.64 46.92 -19.06
#